data_40bb8f37bdee7ab88b2810b6cd3b327d
#
_entry.id   40bb8f37bdee7ab88b2810b6cd3b327d
#
_cell.length_a   1.000
_cell.length_b   1.000
_cell.length_c   1.000
_cell.angle_alpha   90.00
_cell.angle_beta   90.00
_cell.angle_gamma   90.00
#
_symmetry.space_group_name_H-M   'P 1'
#
loop_
_entity.id
_entity.type
_entity.pdbx_description
1 polymer ?
#
loop_
_entity_poly.entity_id
_entity_poly.type
_entity_poly.pdbx_seq_one_letter_code
_entity_poly.pdbx_strand_id
1 'polypeptide(L)'
;MKFSGFLEGLVNARGNVIREAWDRLAPLPGGKSIFSEFVSRAVPYTGTIDAKVEELRAGHAEISMKDKRAVRNHLGSVHAIALANLAEYAGNLAVQYSMPDDARFIVAGMSMQYLKKARGTIRGVCDCPIPTTAEKKEYTVRVSLVDK
;
A
#
# COMPACT_ATOMS: atom_id res chain seq x y z
N MET A 1 -13.08 -22.01 -6.98
CA MET A 1 -13.63 -20.79 -6.35
C MET A 1 -13.19 -19.59 -7.16
N LYS A 2 -14.10 -18.84 -7.75
CA LYS A 2 -13.72 -17.69 -8.58
C LYS A 2 -13.16 -16.59 -7.67
N PHE A 3 -11.97 -16.11 -7.96
CA PHE A 3 -11.26 -15.08 -7.21
C PHE A 3 -12.10 -13.78 -7.03
N SER A 4 -12.98 -13.47 -8.00
CA SER A 4 -13.93 -12.37 -7.93
C SER A 4 -14.91 -12.47 -6.75
N GLY A 5 -15.46 -13.65 -6.48
CA GLY A 5 -16.39 -13.87 -5.36
C GLY A 5 -15.71 -13.73 -3.98
N PHE A 6 -14.41 -14.07 -3.91
CA PHE A 6 -13.61 -13.84 -2.72
C PHE A 6 -13.40 -12.33 -2.47
N LEU A 7 -13.09 -11.57 -3.52
CA LEU A 7 -12.91 -10.11 -3.44
C LEU A 7 -14.22 -9.38 -3.09
N GLU A 8 -15.34 -9.78 -3.68
CA GLU A 8 -16.67 -9.23 -3.34
C GLU A 8 -17.04 -9.54 -1.88
N GLY A 9 -16.72 -10.74 -1.40
CA GLY A 9 -16.86 -11.11 0.00
C GLY A 9 -16.02 -10.25 0.94
N LEU A 10 -14.81 -9.87 0.52
CA LEU A 10 -13.91 -9.01 1.28
C LEU A 10 -14.37 -7.56 1.35
N VAL A 11 -14.88 -7.01 0.24
CA VAL A 11 -15.41 -5.64 0.17
C VAL A 11 -16.66 -5.49 1.05
N ASN A 12 -17.45 -6.55 1.18
CA ASN A 12 -18.68 -6.59 1.96
C ASN A 12 -18.48 -7.19 3.37
N ALA A 13 -17.28 -7.66 3.72
CA ALA A 13 -17.00 -8.23 5.03
C ALA A 13 -17.13 -7.17 6.14
N ARG A 14 -17.72 -7.58 7.23
CA ARG A 14 -17.65 -6.81 8.48
C ARG A 14 -16.25 -6.97 9.06
N GLY A 15 -15.59 -5.86 9.38
CA GLY A 15 -14.26 -5.86 9.95
C GLY A 15 -13.16 -5.32 9.02
N ASN A 16 -11.93 -5.32 9.51
CA ASN A 16 -10.76 -4.85 8.78
C ASN A 16 -10.04 -6.01 8.09
N VAL A 17 -10.47 -6.30 6.87
CA VAL A 17 -9.97 -7.43 6.08
C VAL A 17 -8.46 -7.35 5.82
N ILE A 18 -7.93 -6.16 5.57
CA ILE A 18 -6.48 -5.96 5.33
C ILE A 18 -5.70 -6.34 6.59
N ARG A 19 -6.12 -5.89 7.74
CA ARG A 19 -5.48 -6.23 9.03
C ARG A 19 -5.56 -7.73 9.29
N GLU A 20 -6.72 -8.34 9.15
CA GLU A 20 -6.90 -9.77 9.37
C GLU A 20 -6.06 -10.62 8.41
N ALA A 21 -6.04 -10.26 7.13
CA ALA A 21 -5.26 -10.98 6.12
C ALA A 21 -3.75 -10.87 6.41
N TRP A 22 -3.26 -9.68 6.73
CA TRP A 22 -1.86 -9.47 7.06
C TRP A 22 -1.45 -10.26 8.31
N ASP A 23 -2.21 -10.11 9.40
CA ASP A 23 -1.88 -10.75 10.68
C ASP A 23 -1.85 -12.28 10.59
N ARG A 24 -2.66 -12.87 9.71
CA ARG A 24 -2.67 -14.31 9.44
C ARG A 24 -1.55 -14.76 8.51
N LEU A 25 -1.24 -13.99 7.48
CA LEU A 25 -0.30 -14.38 6.43
C LEU A 25 1.14 -14.02 6.76
N ALA A 26 1.41 -12.83 7.28
CA ALA A 26 2.76 -12.30 7.44
C ALA A 26 3.70 -13.19 8.28
N PRO A 27 3.24 -13.90 9.33
CA PRO A 27 4.09 -14.80 10.09
C PRO A 27 4.48 -16.10 9.35
N LEU A 28 3.78 -16.43 8.26
CA LEU A 28 4.01 -17.66 7.52
C LEU A 28 5.15 -17.52 6.51
N PRO A 29 5.90 -18.58 6.23
CA PRO A 29 6.89 -18.58 5.15
C PRO A 29 6.24 -18.17 3.81
N GLY A 30 6.76 -17.13 3.15
CA GLY A 30 6.19 -16.59 1.92
C GLY A 30 4.90 -15.79 2.08
N GLY A 31 4.37 -15.67 3.29
CA GLY A 31 3.07 -15.05 3.56
C GLY A 31 3.00 -13.58 3.16
N LYS A 32 4.07 -12.81 3.31
CA LYS A 32 4.16 -11.42 2.85
C LYS A 32 4.01 -11.31 1.32
N SER A 33 4.57 -12.25 0.58
CA SER A 33 4.43 -12.31 -0.88
C SER A 33 3.00 -12.68 -1.29
N ILE A 34 2.38 -13.62 -0.59
CA ILE A 34 0.97 -14.01 -0.81
C ILE A 34 0.05 -12.82 -0.54
N PHE A 35 0.28 -12.10 0.56
CA PHE A 35 -0.49 -10.89 0.89
C PHE A 35 -0.32 -9.81 -0.18
N SER A 36 0.90 -9.56 -0.63
CA SER A 36 1.20 -8.56 -1.66
C SER A 36 0.52 -8.89 -2.99
N GLU A 37 0.52 -10.16 -3.38
CA GLU A 37 -0.20 -10.64 -4.57
C GLU A 37 -1.72 -10.48 -4.41
N PHE A 38 -2.25 -10.78 -3.23
CA PHE A 38 -3.66 -10.56 -2.92
C PHE A 38 -4.05 -9.09 -3.11
N VAL A 39 -3.29 -8.16 -2.55
CA VAL A 39 -3.57 -6.72 -2.70
C VAL A 39 -3.44 -6.29 -4.16
N SER A 40 -2.40 -6.75 -4.87
CA SER A 40 -2.18 -6.43 -6.29
C SER A 40 -3.35 -6.86 -7.18
N ARG A 41 -3.98 -7.98 -6.86
CA ARG A 41 -5.17 -8.45 -7.59
C ARG A 41 -6.44 -7.72 -7.18
N ALA A 42 -6.55 -7.33 -5.91
CA ALA A 42 -7.69 -6.58 -5.40
C ALA A 42 -7.72 -5.14 -5.94
N VAL A 43 -6.55 -4.54 -6.12
CA VAL A 43 -6.38 -3.16 -6.61
C VAL A 43 -5.47 -3.18 -7.85
N PRO A 44 -6.04 -3.46 -9.05
CA PRO A 44 -5.25 -3.76 -10.26
C PRO A 44 -4.26 -2.67 -10.64
N TYR A 45 -4.63 -1.40 -10.53
CA TYR A 45 -3.71 -0.30 -10.86
C TYR A 45 -2.50 -0.26 -9.91
N THR A 46 -2.72 -0.40 -8.61
CA THR A 46 -1.64 -0.53 -7.62
C THR A 46 -0.75 -1.73 -7.94
N GLY A 47 -1.34 -2.83 -8.38
CA GLY A 47 -0.63 -4.05 -8.79
C GLY A 47 0.32 -3.86 -9.96
N THR A 48 0.17 -2.81 -10.79
CA THR A 48 1.04 -2.57 -11.95
C THR A 48 2.51 -2.35 -11.61
N ILE A 49 2.82 -1.89 -10.41
CA ILE A 49 4.20 -1.69 -9.95
C ILE A 49 4.83 -2.94 -9.33
N ASP A 50 4.06 -4.00 -9.10
CA ASP A 50 4.51 -5.28 -8.52
C ASP A 50 5.36 -5.07 -7.25
N ALA A 51 4.84 -4.26 -6.35
CA ALA A 51 5.49 -3.94 -5.09
C ALA A 51 5.18 -4.99 -4.03
N LYS A 52 6.07 -5.13 -3.06
CA LYS A 52 5.97 -6.08 -1.95
C LYS A 52 5.77 -5.36 -0.62
N VAL A 53 4.78 -5.77 0.14
CA VAL A 53 4.58 -5.29 1.51
C VAL A 53 5.60 -5.97 2.42
N GLU A 54 6.48 -5.17 3.02
CA GLU A 54 7.55 -5.66 3.90
C GLU A 54 7.16 -5.58 5.36
N GLU A 55 6.47 -4.52 5.76
CA GLU A 55 5.97 -4.32 7.11
C GLU A 55 4.61 -3.63 7.09
N LEU A 56 3.72 -4.05 7.97
CA LEU A 56 2.42 -3.43 8.15
C LEU A 56 1.99 -3.63 9.61
N ARG A 57 1.72 -2.54 10.30
CA ARG A 57 1.24 -2.52 11.69
C ARG A 57 0.46 -1.24 11.94
N ALA A 58 -0.14 -1.12 13.11
CA ALA A 58 -0.87 0.10 13.47
C ALA A 58 0.05 1.33 13.33
N GLY A 59 -0.40 2.31 12.54
CA GLY A 59 0.29 3.56 12.28
C GLY A 59 1.50 3.45 11.34
N HIS A 60 1.77 2.29 10.71
CA HIS A 60 2.99 2.12 9.91
C HIS A 60 2.82 1.15 8.74
N ALA A 61 3.43 1.48 7.61
CA ALA A 61 3.63 0.56 6.49
C ALA A 61 4.99 0.78 5.83
N GLU A 62 5.62 -0.31 5.40
CA GLU A 62 6.80 -0.28 4.53
C GLU A 62 6.55 -1.20 3.33
N ILE A 63 6.74 -0.67 2.12
CA ILE A 63 6.51 -1.36 0.85
C ILE A 63 7.70 -1.15 -0.06
N SER A 64 8.23 -2.21 -0.64
CA SER A 64 9.34 -2.17 -1.56
C SER A 64 8.90 -2.35 -3.01
N MET A 65 9.49 -1.58 -3.92
CA MET A 65 9.31 -1.72 -5.37
C MET A 65 10.67 -1.89 -6.03
N LYS A 66 10.84 -2.98 -6.76
CA LYS A 66 12.07 -3.22 -7.51
C LYS A 66 12.15 -2.32 -8.74
N ASP A 67 13.33 -1.76 -8.99
CA ASP A 67 13.64 -1.04 -10.22
C ASP A 67 13.74 -2.04 -11.39
N LYS A 68 12.72 -2.06 -12.21
CA LYS A 68 12.64 -2.90 -13.41
C LYS A 68 12.07 -2.10 -14.58
N ARG A 69 12.31 -2.58 -15.81
CA ARG A 69 11.95 -1.86 -17.04
C ARG A 69 10.48 -1.35 -17.03
N ALA A 70 9.56 -2.13 -16.50
CA ALA A 70 8.12 -1.79 -16.47
C ALA A 70 7.79 -0.53 -15.66
N VAL A 71 8.66 -0.12 -14.72
CA VAL A 71 8.46 1.07 -13.87
C VAL A 71 9.42 2.21 -14.21
N ARG A 72 10.22 2.09 -15.28
CA ARG A 72 11.22 3.12 -15.69
C ARG A 72 10.64 4.12 -16.68
N ASN A 73 11.17 5.33 -16.61
CA ASN A 73 10.98 6.35 -17.62
C ASN A 73 12.08 6.27 -18.72
N HIS A 74 12.00 7.17 -19.70
CA HIS A 74 12.99 7.27 -20.82
C HIS A 74 14.40 7.65 -20.37
N LEU A 75 14.59 8.15 -19.15
CA LEU A 75 15.90 8.50 -18.57
C LEU A 75 16.55 7.32 -17.82
N GLY A 76 15.95 6.14 -17.83
CA GLY A 76 16.44 4.97 -17.11
C GLY A 76 16.33 5.07 -15.58
N SER A 77 15.50 5.96 -15.08
CA SER A 77 15.14 6.05 -13.65
C SER A 77 13.70 5.62 -13.43
N VAL A 78 13.32 5.39 -12.19
CA VAL A 78 11.94 5.04 -11.85
C VAL A 78 11.01 6.19 -12.22
N HIS A 79 9.92 5.86 -12.90
CA HIS A 79 8.95 6.83 -13.37
C HIS A 79 8.25 7.55 -12.22
N ALA A 80 8.04 8.85 -12.36
CA ALA A 80 7.36 9.68 -11.37
C ALA A 80 5.99 9.12 -10.93
N ILE A 81 5.21 8.58 -11.89
CA ILE A 81 3.90 8.01 -11.58
C ILE A 81 4.03 6.65 -10.86
N ALA A 82 5.06 5.86 -11.14
CA ALA A 82 5.33 4.65 -10.37
C ALA A 82 5.69 4.98 -8.91
N LEU A 83 6.45 6.06 -8.69
CA LEU A 83 6.73 6.57 -7.36
C LEU A 83 5.46 7.06 -6.64
N ALA A 84 4.59 7.79 -7.35
CA ALA A 84 3.31 8.22 -6.82
C ALA A 84 2.41 7.04 -6.43
N ASN A 85 2.34 6.00 -7.29
CA ASN A 85 1.62 4.77 -6.99
C ASN A 85 2.16 4.07 -5.73
N LEU A 86 3.49 3.97 -5.59
CA LEU A 86 4.11 3.39 -4.40
C LEU A 86 3.80 4.21 -3.14
N ALA A 87 3.82 5.54 -3.23
CA ALA A 87 3.49 6.43 -2.12
C ALA A 87 2.03 6.27 -1.68
N GLU A 88 1.10 6.26 -2.63
CA GLU A 88 -0.31 6.01 -2.36
C GLU A 88 -0.53 4.63 -1.73
N TYR A 89 0.12 3.61 -2.27
CA TYR A 89 0.01 2.24 -1.75
C TYR A 89 0.46 2.16 -0.28
N ALA A 90 1.62 2.72 0.07
CA ALA A 90 2.12 2.72 1.44
C ALA A 90 1.19 3.50 2.38
N GLY A 91 0.76 4.69 1.97
CA GLY A 91 -0.18 5.51 2.75
C GLY A 91 -1.53 4.82 2.96
N ASN A 92 -2.09 4.27 1.90
CA ASN A 92 -3.38 3.59 1.96
C ASN A 92 -3.35 2.35 2.85
N LEU A 93 -2.31 1.52 2.77
CA LEU A 93 -2.21 0.34 3.64
C LEU A 93 -1.99 0.72 5.10
N ALA A 94 -1.15 1.72 5.39
CA ALA A 94 -0.95 2.19 6.76
C ALA A 94 -2.25 2.66 7.39
N VAL A 95 -3.03 3.47 6.67
CA VAL A 95 -4.34 3.96 7.12
C VAL A 95 -5.35 2.81 7.23
N GLN A 96 -5.46 1.98 6.20
CA GLN A 96 -6.42 0.88 6.19
C GLN A 96 -6.21 -0.10 7.34
N TYR A 97 -4.96 -0.49 7.59
CA TYR A 97 -4.65 -1.37 8.73
C TYR A 97 -5.02 -0.74 10.08
N SER A 98 -4.85 0.58 10.19
CA SER A 98 -4.97 1.33 11.45
C SER A 98 -6.40 1.75 11.77
N MET A 99 -7.31 1.69 10.80
CA MET A 99 -8.69 2.15 10.98
C MET A 99 -9.54 1.20 11.85
N PRO A 100 -10.54 1.72 12.58
CA PRO A 100 -11.61 0.92 13.16
C PRO A 100 -12.35 0.09 12.10
N ASP A 101 -12.94 -1.03 12.51
CA ASP A 101 -13.61 -1.97 11.62
C ASP A 101 -14.82 -1.38 10.87
N ASP A 102 -15.47 -0.39 11.43
CA ASP A 102 -16.63 0.30 10.87
C ASP A 102 -16.27 1.56 10.06
N ALA A 103 -14.96 1.91 9.98
CA ALA A 103 -14.50 3.07 9.23
C ALA A 103 -14.20 2.73 7.76
N ARG A 104 -14.28 3.77 6.94
CA ARG A 104 -13.89 3.75 5.52
C ARG A 104 -13.15 5.03 5.21
N PHE A 105 -12.28 5.01 4.19
CA PHE A 105 -11.58 6.21 3.74
C PHE A 105 -11.54 6.30 2.22
N ILE A 106 -11.24 7.49 1.77
CA ILE A 106 -10.93 7.80 0.36
C ILE A 106 -9.80 8.82 0.33
N VAL A 107 -8.92 8.68 -0.63
CA VAL A 107 -7.89 9.69 -0.90
C VAL A 107 -8.56 10.92 -1.52
N ALA A 108 -8.53 12.04 -0.80
CA ALA A 108 -9.12 13.30 -1.25
C ALA A 108 -8.14 14.17 -2.04
N GLY A 109 -6.84 13.97 -1.84
CA GLY A 109 -5.80 14.69 -2.54
C GLY A 109 -4.43 14.08 -2.28
N MET A 110 -3.49 14.35 -3.18
CA MET A 110 -2.11 13.90 -3.06
C MET A 110 -1.18 14.94 -3.67
N SER A 111 -0.04 15.16 -3.04
CA SER A 111 1.05 15.98 -3.59
C SER A 111 2.36 15.23 -3.50
N MET A 112 3.24 15.42 -4.47
CA MET A 112 4.53 14.77 -4.57
C MET A 112 5.65 15.80 -4.70
N GLN A 113 6.75 15.54 -4.02
CA GLN A 113 8.01 16.26 -4.21
C GLN A 113 9.10 15.27 -4.65
N TYR A 114 9.64 15.49 -5.83
CA TYR A 114 10.70 14.66 -6.41
C TYR A 114 12.05 15.33 -6.18
N LEU A 115 12.80 14.83 -5.20
CA LEU A 115 14.04 15.48 -4.75
C LEU A 115 15.26 15.06 -5.56
N LYS A 116 15.22 13.86 -6.15
CA LYS A 116 16.29 13.30 -7.00
C LYS A 116 15.76 12.21 -7.92
N LYS A 117 16.58 11.81 -8.90
CA LYS A 117 16.28 10.63 -9.73
C LYS A 117 16.31 9.36 -8.87
N ALA A 118 15.23 8.61 -8.90
CA ALA A 118 15.09 7.36 -8.16
C ALA A 118 15.65 6.18 -8.99
N ARG A 119 16.53 5.38 -8.41
CA ARG A 119 17.12 4.19 -9.00
C ARG A 119 17.30 3.09 -7.97
N GLY A 120 17.34 1.86 -8.43
CA GLY A 120 17.40 0.70 -7.56
C GLY A 120 16.09 0.43 -6.85
N THR A 121 16.09 -0.43 -5.85
CA THR A 121 14.89 -0.74 -5.06
C THR A 121 14.46 0.49 -4.28
N ILE A 122 13.21 0.90 -4.46
CA ILE A 122 12.62 2.03 -3.74
C ILE A 122 11.73 1.47 -2.63
N ARG A 123 11.84 2.04 -1.43
CA ARG A 123 10.97 1.73 -0.30
C ARG A 123 10.06 2.91 -0.02
N GLY A 124 8.77 2.67 0.02
CA GLY A 124 7.78 3.60 0.53
C GLY A 124 7.56 3.32 2.02
N VAL A 125 7.84 4.31 2.85
CA VAL A 125 7.69 4.23 4.31
C VAL A 125 6.67 5.25 4.75
N CYS A 126 5.64 4.80 5.44
CA CYS A 126 4.57 5.64 5.95
C CYS A 126 4.42 5.46 7.45
N ASP A 127 4.45 6.56 8.17
CA ASP A 127 3.95 6.65 9.53
C ASP A 127 2.71 7.54 9.53
N CYS A 128 1.60 7.07 10.06
CA CYS A 128 0.33 7.76 10.03
C CYS A 128 -0.36 7.79 11.40
N PRO A 129 -1.26 8.75 11.63
CA PRO A 129 -2.13 8.72 12.79
C PRO A 129 -2.97 7.44 12.84
N ILE A 130 -3.29 6.98 14.05
CA ILE A 130 -4.18 5.83 14.26
C ILE A 130 -5.58 6.38 14.58
N PRO A 131 -6.54 6.32 13.63
CA PRO A 131 -7.90 6.75 13.88
C PRO A 131 -8.56 5.90 14.97
N THR A 132 -9.22 6.55 15.91
CA THR A 132 -9.90 5.88 17.03
C THR A 132 -11.42 5.81 16.87
N THR A 133 -11.97 6.56 15.92
CA THR A 133 -13.41 6.61 15.63
C THR A 133 -13.67 6.57 14.13
N ALA A 134 -14.90 6.22 13.74
CA ALA A 134 -15.36 6.26 12.34
C ALA A 134 -15.91 7.63 11.93
N GLU A 135 -15.77 8.66 12.76
CA GLU A 135 -16.22 10.01 12.43
C GLU A 135 -15.52 10.55 11.21
N LYS A 136 -16.27 11.28 10.35
CA LYS A 136 -15.74 11.92 9.17
C LYS A 136 -14.69 12.95 9.55
N LYS A 137 -13.44 12.68 9.17
CA LYS A 137 -12.29 13.53 9.46
C LYS A 137 -11.25 13.39 8.36
N GLU A 138 -10.55 14.48 8.08
CA GLU A 138 -9.39 14.47 7.19
C GLU A 138 -8.11 14.22 7.99
N TYR A 139 -7.26 13.38 7.42
CA TYR A 139 -5.93 13.09 7.95
C TYR A 139 -4.89 13.37 6.86
N THR A 140 -3.87 14.13 7.21
CA THR A 140 -2.69 14.27 6.36
C THR A 140 -1.71 13.14 6.70
N VAL A 141 -1.36 12.39 5.68
CA VAL A 141 -0.48 11.23 5.80
C VAL A 141 0.76 11.50 4.97
N ARG A 142 1.93 11.39 5.58
CA ARG A 142 3.21 11.56 4.88
C ARG A 142 3.83 10.21 4.56
N VAL A 143 4.28 10.07 3.33
CA VAL A 143 5.05 8.91 2.87
C VAL A 143 6.41 9.38 2.37
N SER A 144 7.46 8.74 2.85
CA SER A 144 8.82 8.93 2.36
C SER A 144 9.19 7.81 1.38
N LEU A 145 9.67 8.18 0.20
CA LEU A 145 10.23 7.23 -0.76
C LEU A 145 11.74 7.30 -0.69
N VAL A 146 12.37 6.19 -0.37
CA VAL A 146 13.82 6.12 -0.20
C VAL A 146 14.41 5.04 -1.09
N ASP A 147 15.53 5.34 -1.73
CA ASP A 147 16.40 4.38 -2.38
C ASP A 147 17.53 3.94 -1.42
N LYS A 148 18.23 2.86 -1.78
CA LYS A 148 19.41 2.41 -1.02
C LYS A 148 20.58 3.33 -1.25
#